data_3f3759c1bf8c6aa9de3ed0bf71811ae5
#
_entry.id   3f3759c1bf8c6aa9de3ed0bf71811ae5
#
_cell.length_a   1.000
_cell.length_b   1.000
_cell.length_c   1.000
_cell.angle_alpha   90.00
_cell.angle_beta   90.00
_cell.angle_gamma   90.00
#
_symmetry.space_group_name_H-M   'P 1'
#
loop_
_entity.id
_entity.type
_entity.pdbx_description
1 polymer ?
#
loop_
_entity_poly.entity_id
_entity_poly.type
_entity_poly.pdbx_seq_one_letter_code
_entity_poly.pdbx_strand_id
1 'polypeptide(L)'
;MSKHSSPALTMRDALYEAPGPKMRAKIRIGTAISLVAVAALAVLVLQRFYVTGQLSVHYWYFFTHLTTWKFLLAGFEGTVKVALTAGAIALVLGLALMLGRTSDIKPLQLVCRVLTDFFRGVPSLLFIYFFFLVLPQYKIALPSFWMLTLPVALAAAGVLAEIFRAGVNAVPRGQVEAAQALGLSKAKITFKIVLPQAIRFIIPSLISQLV
;
A
#
# COMPACT_ATOMS: atom_id res chain seq x y z
N MET A 1 39.94 35.94 28.59
CA MET A 1 39.85 35.35 27.24
C MET A 1 39.14 34.00 27.34
N SER A 2 37.81 34.05 27.18
CA SER A 2 36.96 32.85 27.23
C SER A 2 36.86 32.24 25.79
N LYS A 3 37.43 31.07 25.59
CA LYS A 3 37.26 30.29 24.34
C LYS A 3 35.84 29.75 24.31
N HIS A 4 34.97 30.36 23.44
CA HIS A 4 33.74 29.72 23.06
C HIS A 4 34.06 28.42 22.31
N SER A 5 33.90 27.29 22.96
CA SER A 5 33.85 25.99 22.33
C SER A 5 32.56 25.93 21.51
N SER A 6 32.67 25.92 20.19
CA SER A 6 31.53 25.63 19.32
C SER A 6 30.96 24.25 19.70
N PRO A 7 29.64 24.11 19.89
CA PRO A 7 29.05 22.82 20.17
C PRO A 7 29.40 21.84 19.03
N ALA A 8 29.85 20.66 19.39
CA ALA A 8 30.13 19.61 18.42
C ALA A 8 28.82 19.33 17.62
N LEU A 9 28.89 19.56 16.29
CA LEU A 9 27.80 19.27 15.38
C LEU A 9 27.43 17.79 15.54
N THR A 10 26.17 17.52 15.87
CA THR A 10 25.70 16.13 15.94
C THR A 10 25.61 15.58 14.51
N MET A 11 25.71 14.26 14.36
CA MET A 11 25.55 13.62 13.05
C MET A 11 24.21 13.97 12.38
N ARG A 12 23.20 14.27 13.19
CA ARG A 12 21.89 14.77 12.75
C ARG A 12 22.00 16.17 12.15
N ASP A 13 22.76 17.07 12.75
CA ASP A 13 22.95 18.45 12.28
C ASP A 13 23.72 18.45 10.96
N ALA A 14 24.70 17.55 10.78
CA ALA A 14 25.44 17.38 9.54
C ALA A 14 24.58 16.85 8.38
N LEU A 15 23.56 16.02 8.67
CA LEU A 15 22.64 15.47 7.68
C LEU A 15 21.51 16.42 7.31
N TYR A 16 21.13 17.34 8.19
CA TYR A 16 20.00 18.26 8.04
C TYR A 16 20.43 19.74 8.04
N GLU A 17 21.71 20.03 7.81
CA GLU A 17 22.15 21.43 7.65
C GLU A 17 21.34 22.15 6.57
N ALA A 18 20.79 23.28 6.93
CA ALA A 18 20.09 24.13 5.96
C ALA A 18 21.06 24.51 4.84
N PRO A 19 20.67 24.35 3.56
CA PRO A 19 21.58 24.58 2.44
C PRO A 19 22.16 25.98 2.49
N GLY A 20 23.49 26.08 2.39
CA GLY A 20 24.22 27.35 2.38
C GLY A 20 23.79 28.26 1.24
N PRO A 21 24.17 29.57 1.26
CA PRO A 21 23.69 30.58 0.30
C PRO A 21 23.95 30.20 -1.18
N LYS A 22 25.07 29.60 -1.48
CA LYS A 22 25.39 29.13 -2.86
C LYS A 22 24.49 27.96 -3.27
N MET A 23 24.18 27.04 -2.35
CA MET A 23 23.30 25.91 -2.62
C MET A 23 21.84 26.38 -2.75
N ARG A 24 21.40 27.33 -1.93
CA ARG A 24 20.07 27.96 -2.06
C ARG A 24 19.88 28.64 -3.42
N ALA A 25 20.92 29.33 -3.93
CA ALA A 25 20.87 29.92 -5.26
C ALA A 25 20.74 28.85 -6.36
N LYS A 26 21.51 27.75 -6.29
CA LYS A 26 21.39 26.61 -7.22
C LYS A 26 20.00 25.97 -7.15
N ILE A 27 19.46 25.75 -5.95
CA ILE A 27 18.11 25.21 -5.76
C ILE A 27 17.07 26.16 -6.39
N ARG A 28 17.13 27.47 -6.15
CA ARG A 28 16.21 28.45 -6.75
C ARG A 28 16.25 28.42 -8.27
N ILE A 29 17.46 28.41 -8.85
CA ILE A 29 17.65 28.34 -10.32
C ILE A 29 17.07 27.00 -10.83
N GLY A 30 17.41 25.86 -10.20
CA GLY A 30 16.87 24.56 -10.57
C GLY A 30 15.35 24.52 -10.49
N THR A 31 14.77 25.05 -9.41
CA THR A 31 13.30 25.15 -9.26
C THR A 31 12.68 26.05 -10.33
N ALA A 32 13.27 27.19 -10.63
CA ALA A 32 12.78 28.09 -11.69
C ALA A 32 12.81 27.40 -13.06
N ILE A 33 13.90 26.72 -13.40
CA ILE A 33 14.02 25.94 -14.65
C ILE A 33 12.96 24.83 -14.69
N SER A 34 12.79 24.09 -13.60
CA SER A 34 11.78 23.04 -13.53
C SER A 34 10.36 23.59 -13.68
N LEU A 35 10.05 24.71 -13.05
CA LEU A 35 8.73 25.36 -13.17
C LEU A 35 8.48 25.84 -14.61
N VAL A 36 9.49 26.44 -15.27
CA VAL A 36 9.38 26.83 -16.67
C VAL A 36 9.18 25.63 -17.58
N ALA A 37 9.91 24.53 -17.35
CA ALA A 37 9.77 23.30 -18.12
C ALA A 37 8.37 22.69 -17.95
N VAL A 38 7.86 22.63 -16.72
CA VAL A 38 6.49 22.13 -16.43
C VAL A 38 5.44 23.05 -17.07
N ALA A 39 5.60 24.37 -16.97
CA ALA A 39 4.70 25.33 -17.61
C ALA A 39 4.70 25.19 -19.14
N ALA A 40 5.88 25.06 -19.76
CA ALA A 40 6.01 24.84 -21.19
C ALA A 40 5.33 23.53 -21.62
N LEU A 41 5.53 22.43 -20.86
CA LEU A 41 4.87 21.16 -21.12
C LEU A 41 3.33 21.29 -20.99
N ALA A 42 2.85 21.99 -19.97
CA ALA A 42 1.42 22.22 -19.78
C ALA A 42 0.82 23.02 -20.96
N VAL A 43 1.52 24.06 -21.41
CA VAL A 43 1.10 24.85 -22.60
C VAL A 43 1.06 23.98 -23.85
N LEU A 44 2.06 23.14 -24.08
CA LEU A 44 2.09 22.23 -25.23
C LEU A 44 0.93 21.21 -25.18
N VAL A 45 0.63 20.66 -24.00
CA VAL A 45 -0.50 19.74 -23.82
C VAL A 45 -1.83 20.46 -24.08
N LEU A 46 -2.03 21.65 -23.51
CA LEU A 46 -3.24 22.45 -23.72
C LEU A 46 -3.40 22.85 -25.19
N GLN A 47 -2.33 23.27 -25.84
CA GLN A 47 -2.32 23.57 -27.27
C GLN A 47 -2.72 22.33 -28.09
N ARG A 48 -2.18 21.16 -27.73
CA ARG A 48 -2.54 19.92 -28.40
C ARG A 48 -4.02 19.59 -28.22
N PHE A 49 -4.57 19.75 -27.04
CA PHE A 49 -5.97 19.55 -26.74
C PHE A 49 -6.87 20.53 -27.50
N TYR A 50 -6.44 21.78 -27.62
CA TYR A 50 -7.14 22.79 -28.40
C TYR A 50 -7.16 22.44 -29.89
N VAL A 51 -6.00 22.14 -30.47
CA VAL A 51 -5.87 21.81 -31.91
C VAL A 51 -6.60 20.52 -32.27
N THR A 52 -6.63 19.52 -31.37
CA THR A 52 -7.37 18.26 -31.58
C THR A 52 -8.85 18.39 -31.26
N GLY A 53 -9.33 19.58 -30.87
CA GLY A 53 -10.73 19.84 -30.56
C GLY A 53 -11.25 19.22 -29.26
N GLN A 54 -10.37 18.62 -28.44
CA GLN A 54 -10.77 17.97 -27.18
C GLN A 54 -11.30 18.94 -26.11
N LEU A 55 -11.01 20.23 -26.26
CA LEU A 55 -11.56 21.30 -25.39
C LEU A 55 -12.91 21.80 -25.89
N SER A 56 -13.47 21.26 -26.98
CA SER A 56 -14.79 21.68 -27.47
C SER A 56 -15.88 21.34 -26.45
N VAL A 57 -16.89 22.21 -26.36
CA VAL A 57 -18.03 22.05 -25.45
C VAL A 57 -18.73 20.69 -25.64
N HIS A 58 -18.71 20.16 -26.86
CA HIS A 58 -19.31 18.86 -27.19
C HIS A 58 -18.81 17.72 -26.29
N TYR A 59 -17.50 17.66 -26.00
CA TYR A 59 -16.95 16.62 -25.15
C TYR A 59 -17.24 16.83 -23.66
N TRP A 60 -17.46 18.09 -23.25
CA TRP A 60 -17.68 18.43 -21.83
C TRP A 60 -19.17 18.55 -21.50
N TYR A 61 -20.04 18.67 -22.50
CA TYR A 61 -21.50 18.77 -22.33
C TYR A 61 -22.05 17.55 -21.56
N PHE A 62 -21.44 16.38 -21.73
CA PHE A 62 -21.79 15.17 -21.00
C PHE A 62 -21.81 15.36 -19.47
N PHE A 63 -20.89 16.14 -18.93
CA PHE A 63 -20.80 16.42 -17.49
C PHE A 63 -21.84 17.41 -16.97
N THR A 64 -22.62 18.06 -17.83
CA THR A 64 -23.73 18.92 -17.42
C THR A 64 -24.98 18.13 -17.05
N HIS A 65 -25.07 16.86 -17.44
CA HIS A 65 -26.20 16.01 -17.17
C HIS A 65 -26.15 15.33 -15.81
N LEU A 66 -27.24 15.44 -15.05
CA LEU A 66 -27.36 14.78 -13.74
C LEU A 66 -27.23 13.24 -13.83
N THR A 67 -27.69 12.66 -14.95
CA THR A 67 -27.56 11.22 -15.23
C THR A 67 -26.13 10.76 -15.28
N THR A 68 -25.22 11.56 -15.83
CA THR A 68 -23.78 11.28 -15.86
C THR A 68 -23.21 11.20 -14.46
N TRP A 69 -23.53 12.18 -13.62
CA TRP A 69 -23.07 12.18 -12.23
C TRP A 69 -23.63 11.01 -11.42
N LYS A 70 -24.90 10.66 -11.62
CA LYS A 70 -25.48 9.46 -10.98
C LYS A 70 -24.75 8.19 -11.42
N PHE A 71 -24.42 8.05 -12.70
CA PHE A 71 -23.67 6.92 -13.23
C PHE A 71 -22.26 6.86 -12.64
N LEU A 72 -21.54 7.99 -12.61
CA LEU A 72 -20.20 8.07 -12.02
C LEU A 72 -20.20 7.77 -10.52
N LEU A 73 -21.19 8.31 -9.78
CA LEU A 73 -21.32 8.04 -8.36
C LEU A 73 -21.63 6.56 -8.07
N ALA A 74 -22.49 5.94 -8.87
CA ALA A 74 -22.80 4.52 -8.75
C ALA A 74 -21.54 3.65 -9.02
N GLY A 75 -20.74 4.01 -10.04
CA GLY A 75 -19.46 3.36 -10.31
C GLY A 75 -18.44 3.54 -9.18
N PHE A 76 -18.36 4.76 -8.64
CA PHE A 76 -17.50 5.07 -7.49
C PHE A 76 -17.93 4.28 -6.24
N GLU A 77 -19.22 4.23 -5.94
CA GLU A 77 -19.78 3.43 -4.85
C GLU A 77 -19.39 1.94 -5.00
N GLY A 78 -19.54 1.40 -6.22
CA GLY A 78 -19.11 0.03 -6.53
C GLY A 78 -17.63 -0.19 -6.26
N THR A 79 -16.77 0.73 -6.71
CA THR A 79 -15.32 0.67 -6.47
C THR A 79 -14.99 0.69 -4.97
N VAL A 80 -15.61 1.59 -4.22
CA VAL A 80 -15.42 1.69 -2.77
C VAL A 80 -15.88 0.41 -2.06
N LYS A 81 -17.03 -0.14 -2.42
CA LYS A 81 -17.53 -1.41 -1.87
C LYS A 81 -16.55 -2.56 -2.12
N VAL A 82 -16.06 -2.71 -3.35
CA VAL A 82 -15.06 -3.74 -3.69
C VAL A 82 -13.78 -3.54 -2.89
N ALA A 83 -13.25 -2.32 -2.85
CA ALA A 83 -12.00 -2.01 -2.15
C ALA A 83 -12.09 -2.32 -0.64
N LEU A 84 -13.15 -1.85 0.02
CA LEU A 84 -13.36 -2.09 1.45
C LEU A 84 -13.56 -3.58 1.76
N THR A 85 -14.37 -4.28 0.96
CA THR A 85 -14.64 -5.70 1.16
C THR A 85 -13.39 -6.54 0.89
N ALA A 86 -12.69 -6.27 -0.21
CA ALA A 86 -11.44 -6.95 -0.54
C ALA A 86 -10.36 -6.68 0.52
N GLY A 87 -10.23 -5.43 0.98
CA GLY A 87 -9.31 -5.04 2.04
C GLY A 87 -9.60 -5.75 3.36
N ALA A 88 -10.87 -5.83 3.78
CA ALA A 88 -11.27 -6.55 4.99
C ALA A 88 -10.94 -8.06 4.90
N ILE A 89 -11.29 -8.69 3.79
CA ILE A 89 -10.96 -10.10 3.54
C ILE A 89 -9.43 -10.30 3.53
N ALA A 90 -8.70 -9.43 2.85
CA ALA A 90 -7.25 -9.50 2.74
C ALA A 90 -6.55 -9.34 4.11
N LEU A 91 -7.04 -8.47 4.97
CA LEU A 91 -6.52 -8.31 6.34
C LEU A 91 -6.68 -9.59 7.16
N VAL A 92 -7.87 -10.20 7.12
CA VAL A 92 -8.16 -11.44 7.87
C VAL A 92 -7.33 -12.60 7.31
N LEU A 93 -7.34 -12.80 5.99
CA LEU A 93 -6.57 -13.87 5.34
C LEU A 93 -5.06 -13.67 5.48
N GLY A 94 -4.57 -12.44 5.33
CA GLY A 94 -3.16 -12.11 5.49
C GLY A 94 -2.66 -12.40 6.91
N LEU A 95 -3.46 -12.05 7.93
CA LEU A 95 -3.16 -12.37 9.31
C LEU A 95 -3.16 -13.88 9.55
N ALA A 96 -4.16 -14.60 9.03
CA ALA A 96 -4.25 -16.06 9.14
C ALA A 96 -3.04 -16.76 8.47
N LEU A 97 -2.67 -16.32 7.26
CA LEU A 97 -1.50 -16.84 6.54
C LEU A 97 -0.20 -16.58 7.32
N MET A 98 -0.04 -15.38 7.89
CA MET A 98 1.13 -15.05 8.72
C MET A 98 1.20 -15.94 9.97
N LEU A 99 0.07 -16.11 10.70
CA LEU A 99 0.02 -16.95 11.88
C LEU A 99 0.30 -18.42 11.54
N GLY A 100 -0.28 -18.93 10.45
CA GLY A 100 0.00 -20.29 9.99
C GLY A 100 1.46 -20.49 9.58
N ARG A 101 2.08 -19.49 8.96
CA ARG A 101 3.50 -19.52 8.56
C ARG A 101 4.46 -19.46 9.76
N THR A 102 4.02 -18.93 10.88
CA THR A 102 4.81 -18.88 12.14
C THR A 102 4.47 -20.02 13.11
N SER A 103 3.57 -20.93 12.72
CA SER A 103 3.16 -22.08 13.52
C SER A 103 4.28 -23.10 13.69
N ASP A 104 4.29 -23.82 14.81
CA ASP A 104 5.18 -24.95 15.06
C ASP A 104 4.80 -26.21 14.25
N ILE A 105 3.60 -26.24 13.63
CA ILE A 105 3.09 -27.35 12.82
C ILE A 105 3.69 -27.24 11.41
N LYS A 106 4.70 -28.04 11.12
CA LYS A 106 5.44 -27.99 9.83
C LYS A 106 4.57 -28.08 8.57
N PRO A 107 3.56 -28.98 8.45
CA PRO A 107 2.68 -29.00 7.29
C PRO A 107 1.91 -27.68 7.10
N LEU A 108 1.33 -27.11 8.17
CA LEU A 108 0.62 -25.85 8.13
C LEU A 108 1.54 -24.69 7.73
N GLN A 109 2.74 -24.65 8.30
CA GLN A 109 3.76 -23.66 7.95
C GLN A 109 4.10 -23.69 6.45
N LEU A 110 4.29 -24.92 5.90
CA LEU A 110 4.61 -25.09 4.49
C LEU A 110 3.46 -24.63 3.58
N VAL A 111 2.24 -25.06 3.87
CA VAL A 111 1.04 -24.67 3.09
C VAL A 111 0.87 -23.15 3.11
N CYS A 112 0.92 -22.51 4.28
CA CYS A 112 0.77 -21.06 4.38
C CYS A 112 1.90 -20.31 3.69
N ARG A 113 3.14 -20.85 3.67
CA ARG A 113 4.25 -20.27 2.93
C ARG A 113 3.97 -20.32 1.43
N VAL A 114 3.64 -21.49 0.90
CA VAL A 114 3.36 -21.68 -0.53
C VAL A 114 2.21 -20.78 -0.98
N LEU A 115 1.12 -20.74 -0.23
CA LEU A 115 -0.02 -19.86 -0.54
C LEU A 115 0.36 -18.38 -0.52
N THR A 116 1.11 -17.93 0.50
CA THR A 116 1.57 -16.54 0.58
C THR A 116 2.44 -16.19 -0.62
N ASP A 117 3.40 -17.04 -0.95
CA ASP A 117 4.34 -16.80 -2.05
C ASP A 117 3.61 -16.83 -3.40
N PHE A 118 2.62 -17.71 -3.57
CA PHE A 118 1.75 -17.78 -4.74
C PHE A 118 0.89 -16.52 -4.90
N PHE A 119 0.15 -16.12 -3.87
CA PHE A 119 -0.73 -14.95 -3.94
C PHE A 119 0.03 -13.65 -4.17
N ARG A 120 1.24 -13.52 -3.63
CA ARG A 120 2.09 -12.36 -3.83
C ARG A 120 2.84 -12.39 -5.16
N GLY A 121 3.23 -13.58 -5.63
CA GLY A 121 4.05 -13.74 -6.83
C GLY A 121 3.25 -13.62 -8.14
N VAL A 122 1.96 -13.91 -8.10
CA VAL A 122 1.09 -13.80 -9.26
C VAL A 122 0.54 -12.38 -9.38
N PRO A 123 0.70 -11.68 -10.51
CA PRO A 123 0.09 -10.38 -10.74
C PRO A 123 -1.43 -10.42 -10.51
N SER A 124 -1.98 -9.48 -9.74
CA SER A 124 -3.42 -9.43 -9.39
C SER A 124 -4.34 -9.45 -10.62
N LEU A 125 -3.89 -8.88 -11.73
CA LEU A 125 -4.63 -8.89 -12.99
C LEU A 125 -4.85 -10.31 -13.54
N LEU A 126 -3.87 -11.21 -13.37
CA LEU A 126 -4.03 -12.61 -13.78
C LEU A 126 -5.06 -13.34 -12.93
N PHE A 127 -5.14 -13.06 -11.64
CA PHE A 127 -6.23 -13.59 -10.80
C PHE A 127 -7.59 -13.08 -11.29
N ILE A 128 -7.70 -11.78 -11.62
CA ILE A 128 -8.95 -11.21 -12.15
C ILE A 128 -9.33 -11.92 -13.46
N TYR A 129 -8.41 -12.08 -14.41
CA TYR A 129 -8.66 -12.81 -15.65
C TYR A 129 -9.09 -14.25 -15.41
N PHE A 130 -8.45 -14.95 -14.47
CA PHE A 130 -8.84 -16.31 -14.12
C PHE A 130 -10.29 -16.36 -13.63
N PHE A 131 -10.69 -15.45 -12.73
CA PHE A 131 -12.06 -15.41 -12.22
C PHE A 131 -13.08 -15.04 -13.29
N PHE A 132 -12.77 -14.11 -14.19
CA PHE A 132 -13.72 -13.66 -15.23
C PHE A 132 -13.75 -14.54 -16.47
N LEU A 133 -12.63 -15.16 -16.86
CA LEU A 133 -12.53 -15.90 -18.12
C LEU A 133 -12.52 -17.41 -17.92
N VAL A 134 -11.90 -17.91 -16.86
CA VAL A 134 -11.69 -19.36 -16.68
C VAL A 134 -12.80 -19.99 -15.83
N LEU A 135 -13.16 -19.40 -14.68
CA LEU A 135 -14.19 -19.99 -13.82
C LEU A 135 -15.54 -20.21 -14.50
N PRO A 136 -16.06 -19.28 -15.34
CA PRO A 136 -17.33 -19.50 -16.04
C PRO A 136 -17.30 -20.70 -16.99
N GLN A 137 -16.13 -21.04 -17.57
CA GLN A 137 -15.99 -22.21 -18.45
C GLN A 137 -16.22 -23.53 -17.68
N TYR A 138 -15.93 -23.54 -16.38
CA TYR A 138 -16.21 -24.65 -15.49
C TYR A 138 -17.59 -24.58 -14.83
N LYS A 139 -18.49 -23.72 -15.35
CA LYS A 139 -19.85 -23.48 -14.83
C LYS A 139 -19.88 -22.92 -13.41
N ILE A 140 -18.78 -22.32 -12.98
CA ILE A 140 -18.70 -21.60 -11.69
C ILE A 140 -19.08 -20.15 -11.95
N ALA A 141 -20.37 -19.82 -11.78
CA ALA A 141 -20.88 -18.47 -11.96
C ALA A 141 -20.96 -17.76 -10.60
N LEU A 142 -20.11 -16.76 -10.41
CA LEU A 142 -20.17 -15.86 -9.27
C LEU A 142 -20.76 -14.51 -9.71
N PRO A 143 -21.47 -13.80 -8.83
CA PRO A 143 -21.82 -12.39 -9.10
C PRO A 143 -20.56 -11.56 -9.41
N SER A 144 -20.67 -10.61 -10.35
CA SER A 144 -19.54 -9.78 -10.80
C SER A 144 -18.79 -9.10 -9.66
N PHE A 145 -19.49 -8.73 -8.59
CA PHE A 145 -18.92 -8.20 -7.37
C PHE A 145 -17.86 -9.13 -6.78
N TRP A 146 -18.16 -10.42 -6.63
CA TRP A 146 -17.26 -11.42 -6.07
C TRP A 146 -16.16 -11.85 -7.06
N MET A 147 -16.47 -11.84 -8.36
CA MET A 147 -15.46 -12.10 -9.40
C MET A 147 -14.32 -11.07 -9.39
N LEU A 148 -14.59 -9.85 -8.93
CA LEU A 148 -13.56 -8.82 -8.76
C LEU A 148 -12.99 -8.79 -7.34
N THR A 149 -13.84 -8.90 -6.33
CA THR A 149 -13.44 -8.78 -4.92
C THR A 149 -12.48 -9.89 -4.47
N LEU A 150 -12.79 -11.16 -4.82
CA LEU A 150 -11.99 -12.30 -4.36
C LEU A 150 -10.56 -12.30 -4.91
N PRO A 151 -10.32 -12.15 -6.23
CA PRO A 151 -8.95 -12.12 -6.75
C PRO A 151 -8.12 -10.97 -6.18
N VAL A 152 -8.72 -9.78 -6.03
CA VAL A 152 -8.04 -8.64 -5.40
C VAL A 152 -7.71 -8.93 -3.94
N ALA A 153 -8.65 -9.52 -3.19
CA ALA A 153 -8.45 -9.90 -1.80
C ALA A 153 -7.33 -10.95 -1.64
N LEU A 154 -7.28 -11.97 -2.50
CA LEU A 154 -6.25 -13.02 -2.46
C LEU A 154 -4.85 -12.45 -2.72
N ALA A 155 -4.70 -11.63 -3.77
CA ALA A 155 -3.44 -10.99 -4.08
C ALA A 155 -2.98 -10.08 -2.93
N ALA A 156 -3.88 -9.25 -2.39
CA ALA A 156 -3.59 -8.38 -1.27
C ALA A 156 -3.26 -9.17 0.01
N ALA A 157 -3.94 -10.29 0.26
CA ALA A 157 -3.67 -11.14 1.43
C ALA A 157 -2.23 -11.67 1.46
N GLY A 158 -1.68 -12.05 0.29
CA GLY A 158 -0.28 -12.47 0.18
C GLY A 158 0.70 -11.36 0.59
N VAL A 159 0.47 -10.14 0.13
CA VAL A 159 1.29 -8.97 0.48
C VAL A 159 1.14 -8.62 1.96
N LEU A 160 -0.09 -8.59 2.48
CA LEU A 160 -0.38 -8.29 3.88
C LEU A 160 0.22 -9.32 4.83
N ALA A 161 0.20 -10.62 4.47
CA ALA A 161 0.84 -11.66 5.26
C ALA A 161 2.34 -11.38 5.47
N GLU A 162 3.04 -10.88 4.44
CA GLU A 162 4.45 -10.53 4.53
C GLU A 162 4.68 -9.24 5.33
N ILE A 163 3.80 -8.24 5.19
CA ILE A 163 3.84 -7.02 6.00
C ILE A 163 3.66 -7.36 7.48
N PHE A 164 2.68 -8.20 7.82
CA PHE A 164 2.48 -8.67 9.20
C PHE A 164 3.70 -9.42 9.73
N ARG A 165 4.29 -10.31 8.93
CA ARG A 165 5.51 -11.04 9.29
C ARG A 165 6.69 -10.09 9.53
N ALA A 166 6.87 -9.09 8.69
CA ALA A 166 7.91 -8.09 8.88
C ALA A 166 7.72 -7.30 10.19
N GLY A 167 6.48 -6.93 10.51
CA GLY A 167 6.15 -6.26 11.77
C GLY A 167 6.43 -7.11 13.00
N VAL A 168 6.10 -8.40 12.96
CA VAL A 168 6.41 -9.34 14.05
C VAL A 168 7.92 -9.46 14.25
N ASN A 169 8.68 -9.53 13.17
CA ASN A 169 10.14 -9.62 13.21
C ASN A 169 10.82 -8.31 13.68
N ALA A 170 10.13 -7.18 13.57
CA ALA A 170 10.64 -5.89 14.05
C ALA A 170 10.53 -5.70 15.56
N VAL A 171 9.74 -6.55 16.25
CA VAL A 171 9.64 -6.50 17.72
C VAL A 171 10.94 -6.94 18.35
N PRO A 172 11.53 -6.17 19.29
CA PRO A 172 12.80 -6.53 19.94
C PRO A 172 12.71 -7.88 20.65
N ARG A 173 13.70 -8.75 20.40
CA ARG A 173 13.75 -10.11 20.99
C ARG A 173 13.68 -10.11 22.51
N GLY A 174 14.25 -9.11 23.17
CA GLY A 174 14.18 -8.96 24.63
C GLY A 174 12.76 -8.89 25.19
N GLN A 175 11.78 -8.41 24.42
CA GLN A 175 10.36 -8.42 24.82
C GLN A 175 9.82 -9.85 24.89
N VAL A 176 10.22 -10.69 23.95
CA VAL A 176 9.81 -12.11 23.89
C VAL A 176 10.52 -12.89 24.99
N GLU A 177 11.81 -12.68 25.19
CA GLU A 177 12.64 -13.33 26.20
C GLU A 177 12.16 -13.00 27.63
N ALA A 178 11.88 -11.73 27.91
CA ALA A 178 11.31 -11.30 29.19
C ALA A 178 9.95 -11.96 29.47
N ALA A 179 9.09 -12.04 28.45
CA ALA A 179 7.78 -12.69 28.59
C ALA A 179 7.91 -14.20 28.80
N GLN A 180 8.90 -14.85 28.18
CA GLN A 180 9.21 -16.27 28.40
C GLN A 180 9.72 -16.52 29.83
N ALA A 181 10.58 -15.64 30.35
CA ALA A 181 11.08 -15.70 31.72
C ALA A 181 9.96 -15.57 32.75
N LEU A 182 8.86 -14.85 32.42
CA LEU A 182 7.63 -14.77 33.23
C LEU A 182 6.71 -15.98 33.07
N GLY A 183 7.11 -17.02 32.34
CA GLY A 183 6.34 -18.24 32.14
C GLY A 183 5.09 -18.07 31.23
N LEU A 184 5.03 -17.02 30.42
CA LEU A 184 3.93 -16.83 29.48
C LEU A 184 3.97 -17.86 28.35
N SER A 185 2.80 -18.41 27.99
CA SER A 185 2.69 -19.31 26.83
C SER A 185 2.94 -18.56 25.53
N LYS A 186 3.42 -19.26 24.48
CA LYS A 186 3.68 -18.69 23.15
C LYS A 186 2.47 -17.90 22.62
N ALA A 187 1.25 -18.42 22.76
CA ALA A 187 0.05 -17.72 22.34
C ALA A 187 -0.15 -16.40 23.09
N LYS A 188 0.02 -16.38 24.43
CA LYS A 188 -0.08 -15.14 25.22
C LYS A 188 0.98 -14.13 24.81
N ILE A 189 2.21 -14.57 24.55
CA ILE A 189 3.32 -13.71 24.06
C ILE A 189 2.94 -13.13 22.71
N THR A 190 2.50 -13.95 21.76
CA THR A 190 2.12 -13.50 20.41
C THR A 190 0.97 -12.47 20.47
N PHE A 191 -0.14 -12.80 21.11
CA PHE A 191 -1.34 -11.94 21.06
C PHE A 191 -1.29 -10.74 22.01
N LYS A 192 -0.63 -10.85 23.17
CA LYS A 192 -0.63 -9.77 24.19
C LYS A 192 0.60 -8.85 24.11
N ILE A 193 1.71 -9.32 23.56
CA ILE A 193 2.98 -8.55 23.54
C ILE A 193 3.45 -8.25 22.13
N VAL A 194 3.60 -9.28 21.29
CA VAL A 194 4.18 -9.13 19.97
C VAL A 194 3.23 -8.45 19.01
N LEU A 195 2.00 -8.95 18.87
CA LEU A 195 1.04 -8.48 17.88
C LEU A 195 0.66 -6.99 18.06
N PRO A 196 0.36 -6.48 19.29
CA PRO A 196 0.07 -5.06 19.48
C PRO A 196 1.24 -4.14 19.14
N GLN A 197 2.47 -4.57 19.39
CA GLN A 197 3.67 -3.81 19.02
C GLN A 197 3.92 -3.89 17.51
N ALA A 198 3.82 -5.08 16.93
CA ALA A 198 3.98 -5.31 15.50
C ALA A 198 3.02 -4.44 14.67
N ILE A 199 1.74 -4.32 15.08
CA ILE A 199 0.75 -3.48 14.41
C ILE A 199 1.24 -2.03 14.30
N ARG A 200 1.84 -1.48 15.35
CA ARG A 200 2.38 -0.10 15.32
C ARG A 200 3.50 0.07 14.29
N PHE A 201 4.35 -0.93 14.13
CA PHE A 201 5.45 -0.91 13.16
C PHE A 201 4.96 -1.04 11.71
N ILE A 202 3.85 -1.74 11.48
CA ILE A 202 3.35 -1.97 10.13
C ILE A 202 2.37 -0.90 9.63
N ILE A 203 1.83 -0.03 10.50
CA ILE A 203 0.86 1.01 10.10
C ILE A 203 1.31 1.80 8.87
N PRO A 204 2.57 2.32 8.78
CA PRO A 204 2.99 3.06 7.60
C PRO A 204 2.93 2.21 6.31
N SER A 205 3.37 0.94 6.39
CA SER A 205 3.34 0.01 5.26
C SER A 205 1.91 -0.39 4.88
N LEU A 206 1.00 -0.55 5.86
CA LEU A 206 -0.41 -0.81 5.61
C LEU A 206 -1.09 0.35 4.90
N ILE A 207 -0.85 1.58 5.34
CA ILE A 207 -1.39 2.78 4.69
C ILE A 207 -0.88 2.86 3.25
N SER A 208 0.42 2.66 3.02
CA SER A 208 1.01 2.66 1.68
C SER A 208 0.46 1.56 0.76
N GLN A 209 -0.02 0.45 1.31
CA GLN A 209 -0.61 -0.64 0.53
C GLN A 209 -2.08 -0.41 0.19
N LEU A 210 -2.78 0.41 0.99
CA LEU A 210 -4.21 0.69 0.83
C LEU A 210 -4.49 1.92 -0.05
N VAL A 211 -3.46 2.73 -0.33
CA VAL A 211 -3.49 3.91 -1.21
C VAL A 211 -2.98 3.57 -2.59
#